data_1e8c718b7f6143eebab94108a28dc513
#
_entry.id   1e8c718b7f6143eebab94108a28dc513
#
_cell.length_a   1.000
_cell.length_b   1.000
_cell.length_c   1.000
_cell.angle_alpha   90.00
_cell.angle_beta   90.00
_cell.angle_gamma   90.00
#
_symmetry.space_group_name_H-M   'P 1'
#
loop_
_entity.id
_entity.type
_entity.pdbx_description
1 polymer ?
#
loop_
_entity_poly.entity_id
_entity_poly.type
_entity_poly.pdbx_seq_one_letter_code
_entity_poly.pdbx_strand_id
1 'polypeptide(L)'
;MLISVDHGNKQIKTVHTQPFTSGLIQGDTPGFGTDCLAYQGKYYTLTDQRIPYRRDKTEDERFFILTLFAIAYEIEAMGRYSDTLMRVQLAVGLPPAHFGVQAKRFINYFDGRGAISFQFRGKPYAVYIENTACFPQSFSAAVATVKNLTASPKVLVVDIGGFTADYVRLRNGVPDMSACDSLENGVILLYNRVRARANAELDVLLD
;
A
#
# COMPACT_ATOMS: atom_id res chain seq x y z
N MET A 1 7.10 17.12 -3.55
CA MET A 1 7.96 15.92 -3.55
C MET A 1 7.18 14.71 -4.02
N LEU A 2 7.79 13.72 -4.66
CA LEU A 2 7.13 12.48 -5.05
C LEU A 2 7.25 11.47 -3.90
N ILE A 3 6.12 10.87 -3.51
CA ILE A 3 6.03 9.78 -2.53
C ILE A 3 5.26 8.63 -3.16
N SER A 4 5.86 7.44 -3.15
CA SER A 4 5.22 6.22 -3.64
C SER A 4 4.78 5.36 -2.48
N VAL A 5 3.52 4.92 -2.50
CA VAL A 5 2.94 4.07 -1.46
C VAL A 5 2.28 2.84 -2.09
N ASP A 6 2.80 1.67 -1.78
CA ASP A 6 2.14 0.40 -2.08
C ASP A 6 1.22 0.02 -0.92
N HIS A 7 -0.09 0.09 -1.17
CA HIS A 7 -1.13 -0.24 -0.19
C HIS A 7 -1.43 -1.75 -0.22
N GLY A 8 -0.43 -2.56 0.14
CA GLY A 8 -0.66 -4.00 0.29
C GLY A 8 -1.65 -4.31 1.43
N ASN A 9 -2.44 -5.39 1.28
CA ASN A 9 -3.33 -5.83 2.37
C ASN A 9 -2.58 -6.45 3.56
N LYS A 10 -1.32 -6.83 3.36
CA LYS A 10 -0.44 -7.32 4.44
C LYS A 10 0.39 -6.18 5.03
N GLN A 11 1.00 -5.38 4.20
CA GLN A 11 1.93 -4.33 4.58
C GLN A 11 1.81 -3.13 3.65
N ILE A 12 2.02 -1.95 4.21
CA ILE A 12 2.28 -0.72 3.46
C ILE A 12 3.78 -0.67 3.18
N LYS A 13 4.14 -0.34 1.95
CA LYS A 13 5.54 -0.20 1.53
C LYS A 13 5.76 1.15 0.89
N THR A 14 6.92 1.71 1.12
CA THR A 14 7.39 2.96 0.54
C THR A 14 8.82 2.78 0.05
N VAL A 15 9.45 3.84 -0.48
CA VAL A 15 10.78 3.73 -1.11
C VAL A 15 11.91 3.76 -0.08
N HIS A 16 11.84 4.64 0.91
CA HIS A 16 12.96 4.92 1.81
C HIS A 16 12.78 4.37 3.23
N THR A 17 11.63 3.74 3.52
CA THR A 17 11.34 3.24 4.86
C THR A 17 11.08 1.73 4.86
N GLN A 18 11.20 1.12 6.04
CA GLN A 18 10.84 -0.29 6.20
C GLN A 18 9.32 -0.49 6.03
N PRO A 19 8.89 -1.60 5.44
CA PRO A 19 7.48 -1.95 5.37
C PRO A 19 6.87 -2.05 6.77
N PHE A 20 5.64 -1.55 6.92
CA PHE A 20 4.88 -1.69 8.15
C PHE A 20 3.53 -2.36 7.92
N THR A 21 2.99 -3.00 8.94
CA THR A 21 1.73 -3.76 8.82
C THR A 21 0.56 -2.84 8.44
N SER A 22 -0.30 -3.30 7.56
CA SER A 22 -1.56 -2.63 7.24
C SER A 22 -2.58 -2.80 8.37
N GLY A 23 -2.19 -2.38 9.57
CA GLY A 23 -2.94 -2.50 10.81
C GLY A 23 -2.98 -1.17 11.55
N LEU A 24 -4.17 -0.82 12.08
CA LEU A 24 -4.42 0.48 12.69
C LEU A 24 -5.39 0.36 13.85
N ILE A 25 -5.02 0.94 14.98
CA ILE A 25 -5.89 1.15 16.14
C ILE A 25 -6.21 2.64 16.22
N GLN A 26 -7.49 2.96 16.43
CA GLN A 26 -7.98 4.31 16.67
C GLN A 26 -8.40 4.47 18.12
N GLY A 27 -8.08 5.61 18.73
CA GLY A 27 -8.48 5.99 20.08
C GLY A 27 -8.77 7.48 20.23
N ASP A 28 -9.33 7.84 21.36
CA ASP A 28 -9.62 9.23 21.74
C ASP A 28 -8.47 9.88 22.52
N THR A 29 -7.48 9.10 22.88
CA THR A 29 -6.25 9.52 23.58
C THR A 29 -5.02 9.00 22.85
N PRO A 30 -3.85 9.64 23.01
CA PRO A 30 -2.61 9.12 22.45
C PRO A 30 -2.36 7.70 22.89
N GLY A 31 -2.03 6.81 21.93
CA GLY A 31 -1.65 5.43 22.21
C GLY A 31 -0.27 5.32 22.86
N PHE A 32 -0.01 4.20 23.53
CA PHE A 32 1.31 3.87 24.02
C PHE A 32 2.23 3.50 22.85
N GLY A 33 3.31 4.23 22.68
CA GLY A 33 4.31 3.98 21.62
C GLY A 33 4.82 5.27 20.98
N THR A 34 5.89 5.13 20.22
CA THR A 34 6.55 6.28 19.57
C THR A 34 5.81 6.75 18.32
N ASP A 35 5.11 5.84 17.63
CA ASP A 35 4.47 6.11 16.33
C ASP A 35 2.98 6.34 16.51
N CYS A 36 2.64 7.52 17.03
CA CYS A 36 1.27 7.99 17.16
C CYS A 36 1.01 9.12 16.15
N LEU A 37 -0.10 9.01 15.41
CA LEU A 37 -0.59 10.03 14.49
C LEU A 37 -1.90 10.58 15.02
N ALA A 38 -2.02 11.91 15.10
CA ALA A 38 -3.27 12.59 15.45
C ALA A 38 -3.84 13.28 14.21
N TYR A 39 -5.10 12.96 13.89
CA TYR A 39 -5.81 13.53 12.75
C TYR A 39 -7.28 13.68 13.07
N GLN A 40 -7.86 14.85 12.80
CA GLN A 40 -9.27 15.17 13.04
C GLN A 40 -9.78 14.81 14.45
N GLY A 41 -8.97 15.10 15.47
CA GLY A 41 -9.33 14.87 16.87
C GLY A 41 -9.28 13.41 17.33
N LYS A 42 -8.77 12.52 16.51
CA LYS A 42 -8.53 11.10 16.84
C LYS A 42 -7.03 10.79 16.80
N TYR A 43 -6.65 9.79 17.57
CA TYR A 43 -5.29 9.27 17.62
C TYR A 43 -5.24 7.89 16.98
N TYR A 44 -4.19 7.65 16.24
CA TYR A 44 -3.98 6.41 15.50
C TYR A 44 -2.61 5.85 15.80
N THR A 45 -2.55 4.54 16.01
CA THR A 45 -1.31 3.80 16.27
C THR A 45 -1.25 2.58 15.36
N LEU A 46 -0.09 2.30 14.80
CA LEU A 46 0.12 1.09 14.02
C LEU A 46 0.07 -0.15 14.91
N THR A 47 -0.44 -1.25 14.37
CA THR A 47 -0.54 -2.55 15.06
C THR A 47 -0.21 -3.68 14.11
N ASP A 48 0.22 -4.82 14.65
CA ASP A 48 0.44 -6.05 13.88
C ASP A 48 -0.87 -6.72 13.46
N GLN A 49 -1.99 -6.34 14.08
CA GLN A 49 -3.31 -6.82 13.68
C GLN A 49 -3.77 -6.10 12.41
N ARG A 50 -3.77 -6.81 11.29
CA ARG A 50 -4.12 -6.26 9.98
C ARG A 50 -5.59 -5.86 9.88
N ILE A 51 -5.84 -4.80 9.13
CA ILE A 51 -7.18 -4.47 8.62
C ILE A 51 -7.70 -5.67 7.81
N PRO A 52 -8.97 -6.08 7.98
CA PRO A 52 -9.58 -7.10 7.14
C PRO A 52 -9.42 -6.79 5.66
N TYR A 53 -9.25 -7.83 4.84
CA TYR A 53 -9.12 -7.68 3.39
C TYR A 53 -10.29 -6.88 2.81
N ARG A 54 -9.95 -5.89 1.99
CA ARG A 54 -10.89 -5.06 1.24
C ARG A 54 -10.52 -5.06 -0.23
N ARG A 55 -11.48 -5.42 -1.09
CA ARG A 55 -11.32 -5.29 -2.55
C ARG A 55 -11.29 -3.83 -2.97
N ASP A 56 -12.14 -3.01 -2.38
CA ASP A 56 -12.15 -1.56 -2.55
C ASP A 56 -11.65 -0.87 -1.27
N LYS A 57 -10.45 -0.34 -1.33
CA LYS A 57 -9.81 0.34 -0.20
C LYS A 57 -10.39 1.74 0.05
N THR A 58 -11.10 2.31 -0.93
CA THR A 58 -11.70 3.64 -0.80
C THR A 58 -12.91 3.68 0.13
N GLU A 59 -13.45 2.52 0.48
CA GLU A 59 -14.55 2.38 1.42
C GLU A 59 -14.09 2.41 2.89
N ASP A 60 -12.78 2.47 3.13
CA ASP A 60 -12.20 2.39 4.46
C ASP A 60 -11.17 3.52 4.67
N GLU A 61 -11.52 4.52 5.47
CA GLU A 61 -10.68 5.68 5.75
C GLU A 61 -9.34 5.30 6.41
N ARG A 62 -9.23 4.11 6.99
CA ARG A 62 -7.97 3.63 7.58
C ARG A 62 -6.85 3.56 6.56
N PHE A 63 -7.13 3.28 5.28
CA PHE A 63 -6.10 3.30 4.23
C PHE A 63 -5.57 4.71 3.97
N PHE A 64 -6.40 5.75 4.12
CA PHE A 64 -5.93 7.12 4.07
C PHE A 64 -5.02 7.46 5.27
N ILE A 65 -5.42 7.04 6.47
CA ILE A 65 -4.59 7.24 7.68
C ILE A 65 -3.24 6.52 7.54
N LEU A 66 -3.22 5.28 7.05
CA LEU A 66 -1.97 4.56 6.76
C LEU A 66 -1.10 5.30 5.73
N THR A 67 -1.74 6.01 4.79
CA THR A 67 -1.01 6.86 3.83
C THR A 67 -0.40 8.08 4.51
N LEU A 68 -1.07 8.68 5.50
CA LEU A 68 -0.47 9.77 6.29
C LEU A 68 0.76 9.30 7.07
N PHE A 69 0.73 8.08 7.65
CA PHE A 69 1.93 7.47 8.24
C PHE A 69 3.04 7.31 7.20
N ALA A 70 2.72 6.75 6.03
CA ALA A 70 3.68 6.55 4.95
C ALA A 70 4.31 7.89 4.50
N ILE A 71 3.50 8.93 4.35
CA ILE A 71 3.96 10.28 3.99
C ILE A 71 4.89 10.84 5.08
N ALA A 72 4.52 10.74 6.37
CA ALA A 72 5.34 11.23 7.46
C ALA A 72 6.70 10.51 7.52
N TYR A 73 6.70 9.18 7.42
CA TYR A 73 7.92 8.37 7.39
C TYR A 73 8.82 8.75 6.20
N GLU A 74 8.26 8.89 5.00
CA GLU A 74 9.03 9.26 3.81
C GLU A 74 9.63 10.66 3.93
N ILE A 75 8.88 11.63 4.45
CA ILE A 75 9.35 12.99 4.70
C ILE A 75 10.54 12.96 5.69
N GLU A 76 10.42 12.20 6.78
CA GLU A 76 11.51 12.06 7.76
C GLU A 76 12.73 11.36 7.15
N ALA A 77 12.53 10.24 6.44
CA ALA A 77 13.62 9.48 5.81
C ALA A 77 14.38 10.28 4.76
N MET A 78 13.68 11.13 4.01
CA MET A 78 14.29 12.03 3.04
C MET A 78 14.91 13.29 3.67
N GLY A 79 14.74 13.54 4.98
CA GLY A 79 15.18 14.77 5.64
C GLY A 79 14.48 16.03 5.11
N ARG A 80 13.23 15.92 4.65
CA ARG A 80 12.48 17.01 3.99
C ARG A 80 11.35 17.58 4.83
N TYR A 81 11.38 17.36 6.12
CA TYR A 81 10.41 17.96 7.03
C TYR A 81 10.48 19.50 6.98
N SER A 82 9.32 20.12 6.98
CA SER A 82 9.14 21.57 7.10
C SER A 82 7.87 21.85 7.92
N ASP A 83 7.88 22.92 8.69
CA ASP A 83 6.73 23.48 9.42
C ASP A 83 5.78 24.25 8.52
N THR A 84 6.11 24.42 7.25
CA THR A 84 5.22 25.00 6.24
C THR A 84 4.48 23.92 5.46
N LEU A 85 3.51 24.33 4.64
CA LEU A 85 2.74 23.41 3.79
C LEU A 85 3.65 22.68 2.80
N MET A 86 3.77 21.36 2.98
CA MET A 86 4.56 20.47 2.10
C MET A 86 3.70 19.94 0.97
N ARG A 87 4.13 20.16 -0.27
CA ARG A 87 3.44 19.67 -1.47
C ARG A 87 3.93 18.29 -1.86
N VAL A 88 3.00 17.35 -2.00
CA VAL A 88 3.24 15.94 -2.30
C VAL A 88 2.56 15.55 -3.60
N GLN A 89 3.30 14.89 -4.48
CA GLN A 89 2.75 14.10 -5.57
C GLN A 89 2.74 12.65 -5.12
N LEU A 90 1.59 12.00 -5.17
CA LEU A 90 1.40 10.65 -4.65
C LEU A 90 1.37 9.63 -5.80
N ALA A 91 2.17 8.58 -5.71
CA ALA A 91 2.09 7.43 -6.60
C ALA A 91 1.56 6.22 -5.82
N VAL A 92 0.47 5.63 -6.30
CA VAL A 92 -0.19 4.50 -5.63
C VAL A 92 -0.40 3.34 -6.60
N GLY A 93 -0.61 2.14 -6.06
CA GLY A 93 -0.81 0.93 -6.87
C GLY A 93 -2.10 0.20 -6.55
N LEU A 94 -2.70 -0.39 -7.58
CA LEU A 94 -3.83 -1.32 -7.47
C LEU A 94 -3.50 -2.67 -8.11
N PRO A 95 -4.05 -3.77 -7.59
CA PRO A 95 -3.99 -5.06 -8.28
C PRO A 95 -4.49 -4.95 -9.72
N PRO A 96 -3.86 -5.65 -10.68
CA PRO A 96 -4.22 -5.56 -12.10
C PRO A 96 -5.69 -5.78 -12.39
N ALA A 97 -6.32 -6.77 -11.73
CA ALA A 97 -7.76 -7.06 -11.89
C ALA A 97 -8.67 -5.88 -11.47
N HIS A 98 -8.24 -5.04 -10.55
CA HIS A 98 -9.03 -3.93 -10.03
C HIS A 98 -8.70 -2.59 -10.71
N PHE A 99 -7.55 -2.49 -11.36
CA PHE A 99 -7.03 -1.23 -11.89
C PHE A 99 -8.00 -0.55 -12.84
N GLY A 100 -8.54 -1.27 -13.85
CA GLY A 100 -9.43 -0.70 -14.86
C GLY A 100 -10.70 -0.07 -14.28
N VAL A 101 -11.23 -0.65 -13.19
CA VAL A 101 -12.52 -0.22 -12.59
C VAL A 101 -12.30 0.77 -11.44
N GLN A 102 -11.26 0.60 -10.65
CA GLN A 102 -11.09 1.33 -9.40
C GLN A 102 -10.08 2.48 -9.46
N ALA A 103 -9.21 2.56 -10.48
CA ALA A 103 -8.11 3.53 -10.54
C ALA A 103 -8.59 4.98 -10.34
N LYS A 104 -9.64 5.39 -11.06
CA LYS A 104 -10.19 6.76 -10.93
C LYS A 104 -10.73 7.04 -9.52
N ARG A 105 -11.43 6.06 -8.91
CA ARG A 105 -11.95 6.20 -7.54
C ARG A 105 -10.81 6.27 -6.54
N PHE A 106 -9.77 5.45 -6.73
CA PHE A 106 -8.61 5.42 -5.85
C PHE A 106 -7.78 6.70 -5.94
N ILE A 107 -7.64 7.30 -7.12
CA ILE A 107 -7.06 8.64 -7.29
C ILE A 107 -7.89 9.68 -6.53
N ASN A 108 -9.20 9.72 -6.76
CA ASN A 108 -10.10 10.69 -6.12
C ASN A 108 -10.16 10.52 -4.58
N TYR A 109 -9.86 9.33 -4.06
CA TYR A 109 -9.82 9.06 -2.63
C TYR A 109 -8.71 9.87 -1.92
N PHE A 110 -7.61 10.15 -2.61
CA PHE A 110 -6.51 10.95 -2.09
C PHE A 110 -6.57 12.41 -2.53
N ASP A 111 -7.03 12.66 -3.75
CA ASP A 111 -7.09 14.00 -4.33
C ASP A 111 -8.25 14.83 -3.76
N GLY A 112 -8.12 16.16 -3.83
CA GLY A 112 -9.21 17.08 -3.48
C GLY A 112 -9.45 17.27 -1.98
N ARG A 113 -8.60 16.74 -1.11
CA ARG A 113 -8.75 16.88 0.36
C ARG A 113 -8.28 18.24 0.90
N GLY A 114 -7.76 19.11 0.05
CA GLY A 114 -7.21 20.40 0.47
C GLY A 114 -5.91 20.24 1.28
N ALA A 115 -5.63 21.22 2.14
CA ALA A 115 -4.51 21.14 3.08
C ALA A 115 -4.86 20.16 4.21
N ILE A 116 -4.04 19.13 4.38
CA ILE A 116 -4.21 18.09 5.39
C ILE A 116 -3.27 18.41 6.54
N SER A 117 -3.83 18.74 7.71
CA SER A 117 -3.07 19.00 8.93
C SER A 117 -3.20 17.80 9.87
N PHE A 118 -2.08 17.27 10.33
CA PHE A 118 -2.02 16.18 11.29
C PHE A 118 -0.77 16.30 12.17
N GLN A 119 -0.70 15.53 13.24
CA GLN A 119 0.51 15.41 14.04
C GLN A 119 1.06 13.98 13.92
N PHE A 120 2.36 13.87 13.84
CA PHE A 120 3.04 12.59 13.87
C PHE A 120 4.20 12.66 14.86
N ARG A 121 4.24 11.75 15.84
CA ARG A 121 5.20 11.77 16.95
C ARG A 121 5.24 13.11 17.69
N GLY A 122 4.08 13.76 17.85
CA GLY A 122 3.95 15.07 18.46
C GLY A 122 4.39 16.26 17.61
N LYS A 123 4.93 16.05 16.41
CA LYS A 123 5.30 17.12 15.46
C LYS A 123 4.13 17.44 14.54
N PRO A 124 3.86 18.73 14.27
CA PRO A 124 2.83 19.14 13.33
C PRO A 124 3.29 18.90 11.88
N TYR A 125 2.38 18.40 11.05
CA TYR A 125 2.55 18.28 9.61
C TYR A 125 1.42 19.01 8.90
N ALA A 126 1.75 19.72 7.84
CA ALA A 126 0.80 20.28 6.89
C ALA A 126 1.17 19.79 5.50
N VAL A 127 0.30 18.99 4.88
CA VAL A 127 0.56 18.35 3.58
C VAL A 127 -0.56 18.69 2.61
N TYR A 128 -0.21 18.95 1.36
CA TYR A 128 -1.14 19.12 0.27
C TYR A 128 -0.80 18.10 -0.83
N ILE A 129 -1.73 17.18 -1.10
CA ILE A 129 -1.59 16.24 -2.22
C ILE A 129 -1.98 16.98 -3.49
N GLU A 130 -0.98 17.29 -4.32
CA GLU A 130 -1.17 18.06 -5.57
C GLU A 130 -1.87 17.23 -6.63
N ASN A 131 -1.45 15.97 -6.75
CA ASN A 131 -2.01 14.98 -7.65
C ASN A 131 -1.63 13.57 -7.21
N THR A 132 -2.47 12.62 -7.54
CA THR A 132 -2.23 11.19 -7.34
C THR A 132 -2.15 10.48 -8.70
N ALA A 133 -1.10 9.71 -8.93
CA ALA A 133 -0.98 8.80 -10.06
C ALA A 133 -1.18 7.36 -9.58
N CYS A 134 -2.05 6.61 -10.25
CA CYS A 134 -2.32 5.21 -9.94
C CYS A 134 -1.76 4.29 -11.03
N PHE A 135 -1.08 3.23 -10.61
CA PHE A 135 -0.43 2.26 -11.50
C PHE A 135 -0.91 0.83 -11.20
N PRO A 136 -0.94 -0.07 -12.19
CA PRO A 136 -1.09 -1.49 -11.92
C PRO A 136 0.12 -1.98 -11.11
N GLN A 137 -0.11 -2.64 -10.00
CA GLN A 137 0.93 -3.36 -9.26
C GLN A 137 1.58 -4.40 -10.20
N SER A 138 2.75 -4.94 -9.86
CA SER A 138 3.53 -5.82 -10.72
C SER A 138 4.13 -5.15 -11.96
N PHE A 139 3.36 -4.32 -12.70
CA PHE A 139 3.89 -3.57 -13.85
C PHE A 139 4.97 -2.56 -13.43
N SER A 140 4.72 -1.81 -12.36
CA SER A 140 5.69 -0.84 -11.82
C SER A 140 6.99 -1.54 -11.39
N ALA A 141 6.90 -2.74 -10.79
CA ALA A 141 8.07 -3.55 -10.45
C ALA A 141 8.81 -4.02 -11.70
N ALA A 142 8.09 -4.42 -12.75
CA ALA A 142 8.70 -4.83 -14.02
C ALA A 142 9.47 -3.69 -14.69
N VAL A 143 8.89 -2.49 -14.73
CA VAL A 143 9.55 -1.28 -15.28
C VAL A 143 10.85 -0.96 -14.54
N ALA A 144 10.86 -1.09 -13.22
CA ALA A 144 12.04 -0.82 -12.41
C ALA A 144 13.14 -1.89 -12.57
N THR A 145 12.76 -3.15 -12.85
CA THR A 145 13.67 -4.30 -12.83
C THR A 145 14.22 -4.63 -14.23
N VAL A 146 13.41 -4.48 -15.28
CA VAL A 146 13.77 -4.87 -16.64
C VAL A 146 14.16 -3.65 -17.45
N LYS A 147 15.46 -3.49 -17.72
CA LYS A 147 16.03 -2.34 -18.44
C LYS A 147 15.42 -2.12 -19.84
N ASN A 148 14.92 -3.16 -20.49
CA ASN A 148 14.31 -3.08 -21.82
C ASN A 148 13.14 -4.07 -21.96
N LEU A 149 11.97 -3.65 -21.48
CA LEU A 149 10.74 -4.43 -21.61
C LEU A 149 10.29 -4.64 -23.07
N THR A 150 10.75 -3.77 -23.98
CA THR A 150 10.38 -3.87 -25.40
C THR A 150 11.24 -4.86 -26.18
N ALA A 151 12.38 -5.30 -25.61
CA ALA A 151 13.26 -6.29 -26.25
C ALA A 151 12.62 -7.69 -26.35
N SER A 152 11.64 -7.98 -25.49
CA SER A 152 10.89 -9.23 -25.53
C SER A 152 9.46 -8.96 -26.00
N PRO A 153 8.99 -9.63 -27.07
CA PRO A 153 7.64 -9.38 -27.60
C PRO A 153 6.53 -9.78 -26.61
N LYS A 154 6.82 -10.70 -25.69
CA LYS A 154 5.91 -11.12 -24.63
C LYS A 154 6.68 -11.31 -23.33
N VAL A 155 6.18 -10.72 -22.24
CA VAL A 155 6.71 -10.90 -20.89
C VAL A 155 5.54 -11.21 -19.95
N LEU A 156 5.74 -12.16 -19.05
CA LEU A 156 4.82 -12.42 -17.95
C LEU A 156 5.49 -11.98 -16.64
N VAL A 157 4.83 -11.10 -15.93
CA VAL A 157 5.22 -10.66 -14.58
C VAL A 157 4.29 -11.34 -13.59
N VAL A 158 4.82 -12.01 -12.58
CA VAL A 158 4.05 -12.66 -11.52
C VAL A 158 4.50 -12.05 -10.18
N ASP A 159 3.56 -11.51 -9.44
CA ASP A 159 3.76 -10.96 -8.10
C ASP A 159 2.95 -11.77 -7.08
N ILE A 160 3.63 -12.42 -6.14
CA ILE A 160 2.99 -13.25 -5.12
C ILE A 160 2.95 -12.44 -3.82
N GLY A 161 1.82 -11.77 -3.61
CA GLY A 161 1.54 -11.00 -2.41
C GLY A 161 1.02 -11.82 -1.24
N GLY A 162 0.64 -11.14 -0.15
CA GLY A 162 0.07 -11.79 1.03
C GLY A 162 -1.29 -12.45 0.76
N PHE A 163 -2.17 -11.75 0.06
CA PHE A 163 -3.55 -12.19 -0.22
C PHE A 163 -3.77 -12.59 -1.69
N THR A 164 -3.09 -11.92 -2.62
CA THR A 164 -3.25 -12.15 -4.05
C THR A 164 -1.95 -12.65 -4.67
N ALA A 165 -2.09 -13.40 -5.76
CA ALA A 165 -1.06 -13.64 -6.74
C ALA A 165 -1.51 -12.90 -8.01
N ASP A 166 -0.79 -11.84 -8.34
CA ASP A 166 -1.10 -10.96 -9.45
C ASP A 166 -0.24 -11.34 -10.67
N TYR A 167 -0.81 -11.33 -11.85
CA TYR A 167 -0.02 -11.51 -13.06
C TYR A 167 -0.37 -10.48 -14.13
N VAL A 168 0.68 -9.97 -14.75
CA VAL A 168 0.60 -8.99 -15.83
C VAL A 168 1.31 -9.54 -17.05
N ARG A 169 0.58 -9.69 -18.15
CA ARG A 169 1.17 -9.97 -19.45
C ARG A 169 1.50 -8.66 -20.15
N LEU A 170 2.75 -8.54 -20.59
CA LEU A 170 3.18 -7.43 -21.43
C LEU A 170 3.33 -7.88 -22.88
N ARG A 171 2.94 -7.04 -23.82
CA ARG A 171 3.23 -7.16 -25.24
C ARG A 171 4.05 -5.94 -25.69
N ASN A 172 5.26 -6.18 -26.15
CA ASN A 172 6.19 -5.11 -26.55
C ASN A 172 6.33 -4.03 -25.45
N GLY A 173 6.43 -4.45 -24.19
CA GLY A 173 6.57 -3.58 -23.02
C GLY A 173 5.28 -2.90 -22.52
N VAL A 174 4.14 -3.12 -23.16
CA VAL A 174 2.85 -2.52 -22.78
C VAL A 174 1.96 -3.57 -22.10
N PRO A 175 1.30 -3.25 -20.97
CA PRO A 175 0.35 -4.17 -20.32
C PRO A 175 -0.81 -4.53 -21.24
N ASP A 176 -1.04 -5.83 -21.41
CA ASP A 176 -2.22 -6.36 -22.07
C ASP A 176 -3.29 -6.64 -21.01
N MET A 177 -4.10 -5.64 -20.69
CA MET A 177 -5.07 -5.71 -19.61
C MET A 177 -6.10 -6.83 -19.77
N SER A 178 -6.34 -7.31 -21.00
CA SER A 178 -7.22 -8.46 -21.25
C SER A 178 -6.65 -9.81 -20.77
N ALA A 179 -5.37 -9.83 -20.46
CA ALA A 179 -4.63 -11.00 -20.00
C ALA A 179 -3.83 -10.72 -18.73
N CYS A 180 -4.34 -9.81 -17.91
CA CYS A 180 -3.86 -9.52 -16.56
C CYS A 180 -4.97 -9.88 -15.58
N ASP A 181 -4.60 -10.48 -14.44
CA ASP A 181 -5.59 -10.84 -13.41
C ASP A 181 -4.94 -10.91 -12.03
N SER A 182 -5.78 -11.06 -11.01
CA SER A 182 -5.40 -11.18 -9.61
C SER A 182 -6.11 -12.37 -9.01
N LEU A 183 -5.37 -13.40 -8.64
CA LEU A 183 -5.90 -14.58 -7.97
C LEU A 183 -5.87 -14.37 -6.46
N GLU A 184 -6.97 -14.61 -5.76
CA GLU A 184 -7.04 -14.53 -4.28
C GLU A 184 -6.35 -15.76 -3.64
N ASN A 185 -5.13 -16.07 -4.07
CA ASN A 185 -4.31 -17.21 -3.66
C ASN A 185 -2.90 -16.75 -3.24
N GLY A 186 -2.83 -15.72 -2.39
CA GLY A 186 -1.56 -15.23 -1.89
C GLY A 186 -0.91 -16.17 -0.85
N VAL A 187 0.29 -15.81 -0.43
CA VAL A 187 1.16 -16.63 0.44
C VAL A 187 0.52 -16.95 1.79
N ILE A 188 -0.39 -16.12 2.30
CA ILE A 188 -1.10 -16.37 3.58
C ILE A 188 -2.01 -17.60 3.46
N LEU A 189 -2.73 -17.74 2.34
CA LEU A 189 -3.56 -18.91 2.11
C LEU A 189 -2.71 -20.18 2.00
N LEU A 190 -1.54 -20.09 1.34
CA LEU A 190 -0.58 -21.18 1.27
C LEU A 190 -0.11 -21.58 2.67
N TYR A 191 0.33 -20.64 3.50
CA TYR A 191 0.75 -20.94 4.88
C TYR A 191 -0.33 -21.58 5.70
N ASN A 192 -1.57 -21.07 5.63
CA ASN A 192 -2.70 -21.65 6.36
C ASN A 192 -2.98 -23.09 5.92
N ARG A 193 -2.89 -23.41 4.61
CA ARG A 193 -3.06 -24.77 4.10
C ARG A 193 -1.93 -25.69 4.54
N VAL A 194 -0.69 -25.23 4.46
CA VAL A 194 0.48 -26.02 4.90
C VAL A 194 0.39 -26.29 6.41
N ARG A 195 0.07 -25.26 7.21
CA ARG A 195 -0.10 -25.43 8.65
C ARG A 195 -1.21 -26.41 9.00
N ALA A 196 -2.38 -26.28 8.38
CA ALA A 196 -3.50 -27.20 8.63
C ALA A 196 -3.14 -28.64 8.27
N ARG A 197 -2.41 -28.83 7.17
CA ARG A 197 -1.95 -30.15 6.74
C ARG A 197 -0.88 -30.73 7.67
N ALA A 198 0.10 -29.91 8.06
CA ALA A 198 1.14 -30.35 9.00
C ALA A 198 0.55 -30.71 10.36
N ASN A 199 -0.39 -29.92 10.87
CA ASN A 199 -1.08 -30.23 12.14
C ASN A 199 -1.83 -31.58 12.05
N ALA A 200 -2.50 -31.83 10.92
CA ALA A 200 -3.25 -33.08 10.73
C ALA A 200 -2.36 -34.32 10.50
N GLU A 201 -1.23 -34.16 9.79
CA GLU A 201 -0.36 -35.31 9.45
C GLU A 201 0.67 -35.61 10.55
N LEU A 202 1.11 -34.61 11.31
CA LEU A 202 2.19 -34.75 12.28
C LEU A 202 1.70 -34.72 13.73
N ASP A 203 0.41 -34.54 13.96
CA ASP A 203 -0.22 -34.38 15.29
C ASP A 203 0.49 -33.28 16.13
N VAL A 204 0.84 -32.16 15.50
CA VAL A 204 1.51 -31.02 16.13
C VAL A 204 0.61 -29.78 16.04
N LEU A 205 0.76 -28.87 17.00
CA LEU A 205 0.07 -27.58 16.97
C LEU A 205 1.09 -26.52 16.52
N LEU A 206 0.99 -26.11 15.25
CA LEU A 206 1.76 -25.00 14.72
C LEU A 206 0.92 -23.72 14.78
N ASP A 207 1.48 -22.65 15.31
CA ASP A 207 0.85 -21.31 15.42
C ASP A 207 1.00 -20.49 14.12
#